data_6240c2d8561ad9e724c6d27a021157b3
#
_entry.id   6240c2d8561ad9e724c6d27a021157b3
#
_cell.length_a   1.000
_cell.length_b   1.000
_cell.length_c   1.000
_cell.angle_alpha   90.00
_cell.angle_beta   90.00
_cell.angle_gamma   90.00
#
_symmetry.space_group_name_H-M   'P 1'
#
loop_
_entity.id
_entity.type
_entity.pdbx_description
1 polymer ?
#
loop_
_entity_poly.entity_id
_entity_poly.type
_entity_poly.pdbx_seq_one_letter_code
_entity_poly.pdbx_strand_id
1 'polypeptide(L)'
;MKIAIAGKGGVGKTTISGTLCRILGAKGDKVLAIDGDPNPNLSIVLGIDKSDAGPPNLSTDIIERVETEDGKWKFQVRMPFQEVLETYGQKATDNVTLLMVGKPEKAGTGCMCGSHTVVRELVNAALSSEQGQIMVLDTEASLEHMKRGLSLIHI
;
A
#
# COMPACT_ATOMS: atom_id res chain seq x y z
N MET A 1 -10.17 -2.04 -9.82
CA MET A 1 -10.91 -2.63 -8.64
C MET A 1 -10.02 -2.50 -7.42
N LYS A 2 -10.60 -2.28 -6.21
CA LYS A 2 -9.86 -2.22 -4.95
C LYS A 2 -10.36 -3.30 -4.00
N ILE A 3 -9.44 -4.00 -3.35
CA ILE A 3 -9.73 -5.01 -2.34
C ILE A 3 -8.84 -4.72 -1.14
N ALA A 4 -9.39 -4.60 0.06
CA ALA A 4 -8.60 -4.56 1.27
C ALA A 4 -8.96 -5.71 2.18
N ILE A 5 -7.94 -6.31 2.76
CA ILE A 5 -8.07 -7.42 3.68
C ILE A 5 -7.86 -6.88 5.09
N ALA A 6 -8.93 -6.85 5.87
CA ALA A 6 -8.92 -6.39 7.25
C ALA A 6 -9.39 -7.49 8.20
N GLY A 7 -8.93 -7.46 9.44
CA GLY A 7 -9.31 -8.44 10.46
C GLY A 7 -8.34 -8.46 11.64
N LYS A 8 -8.65 -9.26 12.65
CA LYS A 8 -7.84 -9.39 13.86
C LYS A 8 -6.44 -9.94 13.55
N GLY A 9 -5.46 -9.64 14.41
CA GLY A 9 -4.10 -10.19 14.32
C GLY A 9 -4.11 -11.73 14.27
N GLY A 10 -3.28 -12.33 13.41
CA GLY A 10 -3.11 -13.78 13.31
C GLY A 10 -4.18 -14.53 12.52
N VAL A 11 -5.19 -13.89 11.95
CA VAL A 11 -6.26 -14.57 11.18
C VAL A 11 -5.88 -14.90 9.73
N GLY A 12 -4.63 -14.63 9.33
CA GLY A 12 -4.15 -14.99 7.99
C GLY A 12 -4.37 -13.92 6.91
N LYS A 13 -4.58 -12.64 7.27
CA LYS A 13 -4.79 -11.55 6.31
C LYS A 13 -3.72 -11.50 5.22
N THR A 14 -2.46 -11.45 5.59
CA THR A 14 -1.31 -11.39 4.67
C THR A 14 -1.26 -12.63 3.76
N THR A 15 -1.58 -13.80 4.28
CA THR A 15 -1.66 -15.04 3.49
C THR A 15 -2.77 -14.94 2.44
N ILE A 16 -3.95 -14.44 2.83
CA ILE A 16 -5.08 -14.24 1.91
C ILE A 16 -4.72 -13.17 0.87
N SER A 17 -4.16 -12.03 1.29
CA SER A 17 -3.73 -10.94 0.40
C SER A 17 -2.74 -11.44 -0.65
N GLY A 18 -1.67 -12.12 -0.22
CA GLY A 18 -0.65 -12.62 -1.14
C GLY A 18 -1.16 -13.72 -2.06
N THR A 19 -1.98 -14.65 -1.55
CA THR A 19 -2.60 -15.69 -2.37
C THR A 19 -3.52 -15.09 -3.44
N LEU A 20 -4.33 -14.11 -3.06
CA LEU A 20 -5.23 -13.40 -3.99
C LEU A 20 -4.43 -12.68 -5.08
N CYS A 21 -3.37 -11.95 -4.72
CA CYS A 21 -2.48 -11.28 -5.68
C CYS A 21 -1.90 -12.28 -6.69
N ARG A 22 -1.41 -13.42 -6.22
CA ARG A 22 -0.84 -14.47 -7.08
C ARG A 22 -1.87 -15.07 -8.02
N ILE A 23 -3.08 -15.35 -7.55
CA ILE A 23 -4.17 -15.87 -8.38
C ILE A 23 -4.57 -14.90 -9.47
N LEU A 24 -4.74 -13.61 -9.12
CA LEU A 24 -5.11 -12.57 -10.07
C LEU A 24 -4.00 -12.34 -11.10
N GLY A 25 -2.74 -12.22 -10.65
CA GLY A 25 -1.59 -12.08 -11.53
C GLY A 25 -1.43 -13.25 -12.49
N ALA A 26 -1.64 -14.49 -12.03
CA ALA A 26 -1.60 -15.69 -12.86
C ALA A 26 -2.72 -15.74 -13.91
N LYS A 27 -3.83 -15.04 -13.70
CA LYS A 27 -4.90 -14.85 -14.70
C LYS A 27 -4.60 -13.77 -15.73
N GLY A 28 -3.49 -13.05 -15.58
CA GLY A 28 -3.09 -11.95 -16.46
C GLY A 28 -3.56 -10.57 -16.01
N ASP A 29 -4.21 -10.47 -14.85
CA ASP A 29 -4.60 -9.17 -14.30
C ASP A 29 -3.37 -8.40 -13.80
N LYS A 30 -3.28 -7.10 -14.08
CA LYS A 30 -2.29 -6.23 -13.44
C LYS A 30 -2.69 -5.98 -11.99
N VAL A 31 -1.85 -6.39 -11.05
CA VAL A 31 -2.12 -6.30 -9.61
C VAL A 31 -1.11 -5.38 -8.94
N LEU A 32 -1.61 -4.43 -8.19
CA LEU A 32 -0.84 -3.63 -7.24
C LEU A 32 -1.13 -4.15 -5.84
N ALA A 33 -0.15 -4.81 -5.23
CA ALA A 33 -0.18 -5.20 -3.83
C ALA A 33 0.42 -4.07 -2.98
N ILE A 34 -0.28 -3.64 -1.93
CA ILE A 34 0.20 -2.65 -0.98
C ILE A 34 0.25 -3.30 0.40
N ASP A 35 1.45 -3.39 0.97
CA ASP A 35 1.65 -3.80 2.35
C ASP A 35 1.65 -2.57 3.25
N GLY A 36 0.56 -2.38 3.97
CA GLY A 36 0.35 -1.28 4.92
C GLY A 36 0.63 -1.66 6.38
N ASP A 37 1.15 -2.86 6.64
CA ASP A 37 1.52 -3.28 8.00
C ASP A 37 2.88 -2.66 8.38
N PRO A 38 3.01 -2.06 9.58
CA PRO A 38 4.30 -1.61 10.10
C PRO A 38 5.38 -2.71 10.18
N ASN A 39 4.99 -3.98 10.22
CA ASN A 39 5.86 -5.13 10.10
C ASN A 39 5.55 -5.89 8.81
N PRO A 40 6.00 -5.40 7.65
CA PRO A 40 5.60 -5.92 6.36
C PRO A 40 6.06 -7.37 6.19
N ASN A 41 5.15 -8.23 5.75
CA ASN A 41 5.41 -9.65 5.51
C ASN A 41 4.82 -10.12 4.17
N LEU A 42 4.16 -9.25 3.42
CA LEU A 42 3.51 -9.61 2.15
C LEU A 42 4.54 -10.03 1.10
N SER A 43 5.75 -9.46 1.11
CA SER A 43 6.86 -9.84 0.24
C SER A 43 7.18 -11.33 0.33
N ILE A 44 7.19 -11.88 1.55
CA ILE A 44 7.47 -13.31 1.80
C ILE A 44 6.40 -14.20 1.15
N VAL A 45 5.13 -13.83 1.31
CA VAL A 45 4.00 -14.59 0.75
C VAL A 45 3.96 -14.48 -0.78
N LEU A 46 4.42 -13.37 -1.33
CA LEU A 46 4.56 -13.16 -2.76
C LEU A 46 5.79 -13.87 -3.36
N GLY A 47 6.65 -14.47 -2.53
CA GLY A 47 7.81 -15.23 -2.97
C GLY A 47 9.00 -14.35 -3.37
N ILE A 48 9.06 -13.12 -2.88
CA ILE A 48 10.21 -12.25 -3.07
C ILE A 48 11.31 -12.70 -2.13
N ASP A 49 12.49 -13.02 -2.68
CA ASP A 49 13.61 -13.51 -1.90
C ASP A 49 14.17 -12.39 -1.01
N LYS A 50 14.45 -12.72 0.26
CA LYS A 50 15.09 -11.79 1.20
C LYS A 50 16.56 -11.48 0.84
N SER A 51 17.20 -12.28 -0.01
CA SER A 51 18.53 -12.03 -0.52
C SER A 51 18.59 -10.89 -1.53
N ASP A 52 17.50 -10.64 -2.24
CA ASP A 52 17.35 -9.43 -3.00
C ASP A 52 17.05 -8.32 -1.98
N ALA A 53 17.84 -7.26 -2.00
CA ALA A 53 17.56 -6.09 -1.18
C ALA A 53 16.08 -5.77 -1.37
N GLY A 54 15.27 -6.02 -0.33
CA GLY A 54 13.81 -5.88 -0.42
C GLY A 54 13.42 -4.53 -0.98
N PRO A 55 12.19 -4.34 -1.46
CA PRO A 55 11.79 -3.06 -2.00
C PRO A 55 12.08 -1.99 -0.97
N PRO A 56 12.58 -0.82 -1.38
CA PRO A 56 12.75 0.28 -0.46
C PRO A 56 11.39 0.59 0.15
N ASN A 57 11.33 0.65 1.48
CA ASN A 57 10.11 1.08 2.16
C ASN A 57 9.78 2.51 1.74
N LEU A 58 8.51 2.74 1.44
CA LEU A 58 8.01 4.09 1.22
C LEU A 58 8.21 4.92 2.48
N SER A 59 9.03 5.97 2.36
CA SER A 59 9.20 6.96 3.42
C SER A 59 7.95 7.84 3.54
N THR A 60 7.71 8.39 4.73
CA THR A 60 6.68 9.41 4.94
C THR A 60 6.93 10.68 4.13
N ASP A 61 8.15 10.90 3.66
CA ASP A 61 8.53 12.04 2.84
C ASP A 61 7.93 12.02 1.42
N ILE A 62 7.35 10.89 1.02
CA ILE A 62 6.65 10.77 -0.27
C ILE A 62 5.38 11.60 -0.34
N ILE A 63 4.84 12.01 0.80
CA ILE A 63 3.67 12.88 0.88
C ILE A 63 4.06 14.28 1.32
N GLU A 64 3.32 15.25 0.83
CA GLU A 64 3.42 16.65 1.21
C GLU A 64 2.06 17.19 1.62
N ARG A 65 2.09 18.26 2.40
CA ARG A 65 0.91 19.00 2.80
C ARG A 65 0.74 20.21 1.87
N VAL A 66 -0.39 20.28 1.19
CA VAL A 66 -0.70 21.38 0.30
C VAL A 66 -1.98 22.09 0.73
N GLU A 67 -2.04 23.38 0.50
CA GLU A 67 -3.24 24.19 0.71
C GLU A 67 -4.13 24.10 -0.52
N THR A 68 -5.42 23.84 -0.32
CA THR A 68 -6.42 23.82 -1.39
C THR A 68 -6.96 25.20 -1.64
N GLU A 69 -7.59 25.45 -2.79
CA GLU A 69 -8.16 26.74 -3.17
C GLU A 69 -9.19 27.31 -2.16
N ASP A 70 -9.83 26.43 -1.39
CA ASP A 70 -10.77 26.79 -0.32
C ASP A 70 -10.08 26.98 1.05
N GLY A 71 -8.74 27.10 1.07
CA GLY A 71 -7.94 27.37 2.28
C GLY A 71 -7.79 26.18 3.23
N LYS A 72 -8.19 24.97 2.80
CA LYS A 72 -8.00 23.75 3.58
C LYS A 72 -6.68 23.08 3.26
N TRP A 73 -6.17 22.35 4.21
CA TRP A 73 -4.95 21.58 4.05
C TRP A 73 -5.27 20.11 3.72
N LYS A 74 -4.63 19.58 2.67
CA LYS A 74 -4.68 18.16 2.32
C LYS A 74 -3.27 17.59 2.19
N PHE A 75 -3.17 16.27 2.30
CA PHE A 75 -1.95 15.55 1.92
C PHE A 75 -2.11 15.05 0.48
N GLN A 76 -0.99 15.02 -0.23
CA GLN A 76 -0.90 14.41 -1.56
C GLN A 76 0.47 13.77 -1.76
N VAL A 77 0.58 12.85 -2.72
CA VAL A 77 1.86 12.27 -3.12
C VAL A 77 2.64 13.34 -3.92
N ARG A 78 3.93 13.51 -3.60
CA ARG A 78 4.81 14.53 -4.19
C ARG A 78 5.16 14.31 -5.66
N MET A 79 5.05 13.08 -6.13
CA MET A 79 5.48 12.67 -7.46
C MET A 79 4.35 11.93 -8.19
N PRO A 80 4.39 11.84 -9.52
CA PRO A 80 3.45 11.03 -10.31
C PRO A 80 3.46 9.58 -9.82
N PHE A 81 2.29 8.95 -9.78
CA PHE A 81 2.17 7.58 -9.29
C PHE A 81 3.02 6.57 -10.07
N GLN A 82 3.23 6.81 -11.37
CA GLN A 82 4.12 5.99 -12.18
C GLN A 82 5.57 6.02 -11.65
N GLU A 83 6.05 7.19 -11.27
CA GLU A 83 7.39 7.36 -10.68
C GLU A 83 7.49 6.67 -9.31
N VAL A 84 6.41 6.67 -8.52
CA VAL A 84 6.33 5.88 -7.28
C VAL A 84 6.54 4.40 -7.57
N LEU A 85 5.87 3.86 -8.60
CA LEU A 85 6.01 2.44 -8.97
C LEU A 85 7.42 2.12 -9.49
N GLU A 86 8.04 3.01 -10.23
CA GLU A 86 9.41 2.84 -10.75
C GLU A 86 10.46 2.88 -9.65
N THR A 87 10.27 3.75 -8.65
CA THR A 87 11.24 3.95 -7.57
C THR A 87 11.08 2.93 -6.44
N TYR A 88 9.83 2.62 -6.06
CA TYR A 88 9.52 1.83 -4.85
C TYR A 88 8.81 0.52 -5.16
N GLY A 89 8.36 0.33 -6.39
CA GLY A 89 7.64 -0.88 -6.78
C GLY A 89 8.58 -2.06 -7.02
N GLN A 90 8.32 -3.20 -6.40
CA GLN A 90 9.03 -4.44 -6.67
C GLN A 90 8.12 -5.42 -7.41
N LYS A 91 8.61 -5.96 -8.53
CA LYS A 91 7.91 -7.05 -9.22
C LYS A 91 8.03 -8.33 -8.41
N ALA A 92 6.89 -8.88 -8.00
CA ALA A 92 6.82 -10.15 -7.29
C ALA A 92 6.65 -11.32 -8.27
N THR A 93 5.80 -11.12 -9.29
CA THR A 93 5.55 -12.03 -10.41
C THR A 93 5.30 -11.16 -11.64
N ASP A 94 5.10 -11.78 -12.82
CA ASP A 94 4.95 -11.07 -14.10
C ASP A 94 3.92 -9.93 -14.07
N ASN A 95 2.83 -10.09 -13.33
CA ASN A 95 1.74 -9.13 -13.29
C ASN A 95 1.46 -8.54 -11.90
N VAL A 96 2.32 -8.82 -10.90
CA VAL A 96 2.14 -8.33 -9.53
C VAL A 96 3.28 -7.40 -9.14
N THR A 97 2.95 -6.18 -8.80
CA THR A 97 3.89 -5.19 -8.24
C THR A 97 3.56 -4.96 -6.78
N LEU A 98 4.57 -5.02 -5.90
CA LEU A 98 4.45 -4.76 -4.47
C LEU A 98 4.96 -3.36 -4.14
N LEU A 99 4.20 -2.64 -3.33
CA LEU A 99 4.63 -1.44 -2.59
C LEU A 99 4.58 -1.73 -1.09
N MET A 100 5.64 -1.41 -0.36
CA MET A 100 5.70 -1.56 1.10
C MET A 100 5.74 -0.22 1.80
N VAL A 101 4.81 0.01 2.72
CA VAL A 101 4.78 1.19 3.58
C VAL A 101 5.42 0.80 4.92
N GLY A 102 6.70 1.03 5.06
CA GLY A 102 7.46 0.67 6.24
C GLY A 102 7.21 1.56 7.46
N LYS A 103 7.90 1.25 8.55
CA LYS A 103 7.96 2.12 9.74
C LYS A 103 8.71 3.42 9.39
N PRO A 104 8.31 4.57 9.99
CA PRO A 104 9.13 5.77 9.94
C PRO A 104 10.53 5.46 10.48
N GLU A 105 11.58 5.84 9.75
CA GLU A 105 12.98 5.55 10.13
C GLU A 105 13.42 6.23 11.44
N LYS A 106 12.71 7.25 11.89
CA LYS A 106 13.00 7.97 13.12
C LYS A 106 12.01 7.61 14.21
N ALA A 107 12.46 6.82 15.17
CA ALA A 107 11.74 6.64 16.44
C ALA A 107 11.59 8.02 17.13
N GLY A 108 10.35 8.46 17.33
CA GLY A 108 10.03 9.69 18.07
C GLY A 108 9.54 10.89 17.25
N THR A 109 9.57 10.85 15.92
CA THR A 109 9.11 11.99 15.08
C THR A 109 7.81 11.74 14.31
N GLY A 110 7.19 10.58 14.43
CA GLY A 110 5.96 10.26 13.71
C GLY A 110 5.04 9.38 14.51
N CYS A 111 3.86 9.87 14.79
CA CYS A 111 2.71 9.04 15.16
C CYS A 111 2.49 8.01 14.02
N MET A 112 2.06 6.78 14.32
CA MET A 112 1.59 5.79 13.34
C MET A 112 0.54 6.36 12.36
N CYS A 113 -0.01 7.53 12.66
CA CYS A 113 -0.85 8.34 11.79
C CYS A 113 -0.18 8.68 10.44
N GLY A 114 1.17 8.77 10.38
CA GLY A 114 1.90 9.07 9.14
C GLY A 114 1.81 7.94 8.12
N SER A 115 2.05 6.71 8.53
CA SER A 115 1.98 5.54 7.63
C SER A 115 0.57 5.34 7.07
N HIS A 116 -0.47 5.55 7.88
CA HIS A 116 -1.86 5.47 7.41
C HIS A 116 -2.19 6.56 6.38
N THR A 117 -1.63 7.76 6.56
CA THR A 117 -1.81 8.85 5.60
C THR A 117 -1.10 8.51 4.28
N VAL A 118 0.12 7.98 4.33
CA VAL A 118 0.83 7.50 3.14
C VAL A 118 0.01 6.47 2.37
N VAL A 119 -0.48 5.42 3.05
CA VAL A 119 -1.32 4.38 2.41
C VAL A 119 -2.55 4.99 1.75
N ARG A 120 -3.25 5.89 2.44
CA ARG A 120 -4.44 6.54 1.90
C ARG A 120 -4.14 7.34 0.64
N GLU A 121 -3.08 8.17 0.67
CA GLU A 121 -2.73 9.01 -0.47
C GLU A 121 -2.17 8.21 -1.64
N LEU A 122 -1.46 7.11 -1.39
CA LEU A 122 -1.05 6.17 -2.43
C LEU A 122 -2.26 5.50 -3.11
N VAL A 123 -3.23 5.07 -2.32
CA VAL A 123 -4.48 4.50 -2.85
C VAL A 123 -5.21 5.52 -3.70
N ASN A 124 -5.29 6.78 -3.26
CA ASN A 124 -5.91 7.86 -4.02
C ASN A 124 -5.14 8.14 -5.33
N ALA A 125 -3.81 8.24 -5.26
CA ALA A 125 -2.97 8.46 -6.44
C ALA A 125 -3.08 7.31 -7.45
N ALA A 126 -3.07 6.06 -6.97
CA ALA A 126 -3.24 4.88 -7.81
C ALA A 126 -4.60 4.84 -8.52
N LEU A 127 -5.65 5.33 -7.86
CA LEU A 127 -6.99 5.41 -8.47
C LEU A 127 -7.10 6.48 -9.56
N SER A 128 -6.39 7.59 -9.36
CA SER A 128 -6.38 8.69 -10.32
C SER A 128 -5.49 8.39 -11.54
N SER A 129 -4.66 7.37 -11.47
CA SER A 129 -3.66 7.06 -12.52
C SER A 129 -4.20 6.30 -13.73
N GLU A 130 -5.51 5.99 -13.82
CA GLU A 130 -6.17 5.29 -14.93
C GLU A 130 -5.51 3.97 -15.40
N GLN A 131 -4.63 3.38 -14.61
CA GLN A 131 -3.84 2.20 -15.03
C GLN A 131 -4.64 0.88 -15.11
N GLY A 132 -5.93 0.91 -14.77
CA GLY A 132 -6.81 -0.27 -14.89
C GLY A 132 -6.40 -1.47 -14.03
N GLN A 133 -5.55 -1.27 -13.02
CA GLN A 133 -5.02 -2.34 -12.19
C GLN A 133 -5.97 -2.72 -11.04
N ILE A 134 -5.87 -3.98 -10.60
CA ILE A 134 -6.50 -4.45 -9.37
C ILE A 134 -5.58 -4.11 -8.20
N MET A 135 -6.09 -3.40 -7.21
CA MET A 135 -5.34 -3.04 -6.02
C MET A 135 -5.76 -3.95 -4.86
N VAL A 136 -4.77 -4.59 -4.23
CA VAL A 136 -4.96 -5.41 -3.03
C VAL A 136 -4.16 -4.79 -1.89
N LEU A 137 -4.85 -4.38 -0.84
CA LEU A 137 -4.27 -3.76 0.34
C LEU A 137 -4.29 -4.72 1.51
N ASP A 138 -3.10 -5.10 1.99
CA ASP A 138 -2.91 -5.80 3.27
C ASP A 138 -2.79 -4.77 4.39
N THR A 139 -3.67 -4.85 5.39
CA THR A 139 -3.73 -3.85 6.46
C THR A 139 -3.33 -4.44 7.80
N GLU A 140 -2.80 -3.59 8.68
CA GLU A 140 -2.61 -3.94 10.09
C GLU A 140 -3.93 -4.35 10.76
N ALA A 141 -3.84 -5.12 11.84
CA ALA A 141 -4.96 -5.66 12.61
C ALA A 141 -5.78 -4.62 13.39
N SER A 142 -6.04 -3.44 12.82
CA SER A 142 -6.73 -2.35 13.51
C SER A 142 -8.00 -1.93 12.75
N LEU A 143 -9.12 -1.86 13.49
CA LEU A 143 -10.40 -1.32 13.00
C LEU A 143 -10.34 0.21 12.73
N GLU A 144 -9.26 0.88 13.15
CA GLU A 144 -9.11 2.32 12.92
C GLU A 144 -8.97 2.70 11.46
N HIS A 145 -8.44 1.81 10.61
CA HIS A 145 -8.38 2.00 9.17
C HIS A 145 -9.76 2.16 8.56
N MET A 146 -10.76 1.43 9.06
CA MET A 146 -12.14 1.52 8.56
C MET A 146 -12.82 2.84 8.97
N LYS A 147 -12.46 3.41 10.14
CA LYS A 147 -13.06 4.67 10.63
C LYS A 147 -12.52 5.92 9.94
N ARG A 148 -11.35 5.84 9.29
CA ARG A 148 -10.65 6.99 8.67
C ARG A 148 -10.87 7.13 7.17
N GLY A 149 -11.94 6.56 6.63
CA GLY A 149 -12.37 6.84 5.25
C GLY A 149 -11.58 6.10 4.16
N LEU A 150 -10.85 5.03 4.49
CA LEU A 150 -10.57 3.99 3.51
C LEU A 150 -11.92 3.29 3.25
N SER A 151 -12.75 3.91 2.44
CA SER A 151 -14.01 3.32 1.93
C SER A 151 -13.63 2.17 1.03
N LEU A 152 -13.36 1.04 1.66
CA LEU A 152 -13.02 -0.20 1.03
C LEU A 152 -14.35 -0.88 0.72
N ILE A 153 -14.44 -1.42 -0.47
CA ILE A 153 -15.62 -2.15 -0.93
C ILE A 153 -16.02 -3.13 0.17
N HIS A 154 -17.18 -2.92 0.76
CA HIS A 154 -17.84 -3.95 1.53
C HIS A 154 -18.28 -5.04 0.54
N ILE A 155 -17.72 -6.22 0.70
CA ILE A 155 -18.29 -7.44 0.17
C ILE A 155 -19.23 -7.98 1.22
#